data_a502962ceac824f8b8239d66ad16c6b8
#
_entry.id   a502962ceac824f8b8239d66ad16c6b8
#
_cell.length_a   1.000
_cell.length_b   1.000
_cell.length_c   1.000
_cell.angle_alpha   90.00
_cell.angle_beta   90.00
_cell.angle_gamma   90.00
#
_symmetry.space_group_name_H-M   'P 1'
#
loop_
_entity.id
_entity.type
_entity.pdbx_description
1 polymer ?
#
loop_
_entity_poly.entity_id
_entity_poly.type
_entity_poly.pdbx_seq_one_letter_code
_entity_poly.pdbx_strand_id
1 'polypeptide(L)'
;MPNDWDITDDEIDAWSEEWEAVDRAAAEYLAKRIPAVRDVPTDDDARWLDALAETISPSKEPSADEIESMSAVMALQHADWLGLVLGLVDRGPGSALDPALVQVDVERLEDVDGEIEDPQGHLAVLEMALIHLTPGWQDLGVLDEDQRLTDRGAWGLPRALHRIWSH
;
A
#
# COMPACT_ATOMS: atom_id res chain seq x y z
N MET A 1 10.74 37.86 -14.49
CA MET A 1 10.34 37.50 -13.13
C MET A 1 10.25 35.98 -13.03
N PRO A 2 10.97 35.36 -12.09
CA PRO A 2 10.77 33.94 -11.89
C PRO A 2 9.34 33.71 -11.39
N ASN A 3 8.64 32.79 -12.01
CA ASN A 3 7.34 32.32 -11.53
C ASN A 3 7.55 31.60 -10.20
N ASP A 4 6.71 31.90 -9.20
CA ASP A 4 6.71 31.18 -7.92
C ASP A 4 6.44 29.68 -8.08
N TRP A 5 6.14 29.24 -9.29
CA TRP A 5 5.85 27.85 -9.70
C TRP A 5 7.03 27.15 -10.34
N ASP A 6 8.15 27.85 -10.59
CA ASP A 6 9.35 27.23 -11.18
C ASP A 6 10.07 26.41 -10.11
N ILE A 7 9.81 25.12 -10.13
CA ILE A 7 10.50 24.13 -9.28
C ILE A 7 11.89 23.90 -9.89
N THR A 8 12.94 24.13 -9.11
CA THR A 8 14.30 23.88 -9.56
C THR A 8 14.63 22.39 -9.54
N ASP A 9 15.60 21.95 -10.35
CA ASP A 9 16.08 20.56 -10.35
C ASP A 9 16.57 20.13 -8.95
N ASP A 10 17.20 21.03 -8.21
CA ASP A 10 17.66 20.79 -6.83
C ASP A 10 16.48 20.51 -5.88
N GLU A 11 15.36 21.21 -6.06
CA GLU A 11 14.14 20.99 -5.27
C GLU A 11 13.49 19.64 -5.60
N ILE A 12 13.48 19.26 -6.88
CA ILE A 12 12.98 17.94 -7.32
C ILE A 12 13.85 16.83 -6.75
N ASP A 13 15.18 16.97 -6.79
CA ASP A 13 16.12 16.00 -6.24
C ASP A 13 15.95 15.86 -4.72
N ALA A 14 15.75 16.98 -4.00
CA ALA A 14 15.51 16.97 -2.56
C ALA A 14 14.20 16.25 -2.20
N TRP A 15 13.13 16.47 -2.96
CA TRP A 15 11.86 15.78 -2.77
C TRP A 15 11.99 14.28 -3.07
N SER A 16 12.71 13.91 -4.12
CA SER A 16 12.96 12.50 -4.46
C SER A 16 13.74 11.79 -3.36
N GLU A 17 14.75 12.45 -2.78
CA GLU A 17 15.53 11.91 -1.67
C GLU A 17 14.68 11.72 -0.41
N GLU A 18 13.81 12.69 -0.09
CA GLU A 18 12.87 12.58 1.03
C GLU A 18 11.90 11.42 0.84
N TRP A 19 11.36 11.27 -0.37
CA TRP A 19 10.42 10.21 -0.71
C TRP A 19 11.08 8.83 -0.62
N GLU A 20 12.30 8.70 -1.13
CA GLU A 20 13.08 7.45 -1.02
C GLU A 20 13.40 7.11 0.43
N ALA A 21 13.67 8.12 1.28
CA ALA A 21 13.92 7.91 2.69
C ALA A 21 12.67 7.41 3.42
N VAL A 22 11.49 7.93 3.09
CA VAL A 22 10.20 7.47 3.64
C VAL A 22 9.94 6.04 3.21
N ASP A 23 10.13 5.71 1.94
CA ASP A 23 9.97 4.34 1.43
C ASP A 23 10.89 3.35 2.15
N ARG A 24 12.17 3.70 2.31
CA ARG A 24 13.12 2.85 3.03
C ARG A 24 12.74 2.63 4.49
N ALA A 25 12.31 3.69 5.17
CA ALA A 25 11.85 3.59 6.55
C ALA A 25 10.63 2.68 6.67
N ALA A 26 9.68 2.79 5.75
CA ALA A 26 8.50 1.94 5.70
C ALA A 26 8.87 0.48 5.41
N ALA A 27 9.78 0.24 4.48
CA ALA A 27 10.29 -1.11 4.17
C ALA A 27 10.98 -1.74 5.38
N GLU A 28 11.81 -0.98 6.10
CA GLU A 28 12.49 -1.46 7.30
C GLU A 28 11.50 -1.77 8.43
N TYR A 29 10.50 -0.91 8.62
CA TYR A 29 9.44 -1.11 9.60
C TYR A 29 8.70 -2.43 9.34
N LEU A 30 8.35 -2.67 8.08
CA LEU A 30 7.68 -3.90 7.66
C LEU A 30 8.58 -5.13 7.89
N ALA A 31 9.85 -5.05 7.49
CA ALA A 31 10.79 -6.17 7.61
C ALA A 31 11.13 -6.52 9.07
N LYS A 32 11.06 -5.57 9.99
CA LYS A 32 11.23 -5.84 11.42
C LYS A 32 10.09 -6.69 11.97
N ARG A 33 8.88 -6.47 11.48
CA ARG A 33 7.69 -7.20 11.92
C ARG A 33 7.51 -8.51 11.20
N ILE A 34 7.87 -8.55 9.92
CA ILE A 34 7.77 -9.75 9.07
C ILE A 34 9.12 -9.95 8.35
N PRO A 35 10.12 -10.53 9.04
CA PRO A 35 11.46 -10.70 8.43
C PRO A 35 11.45 -11.50 7.12
N ALA A 36 10.48 -12.40 6.96
CA ALA A 36 10.34 -13.23 5.76
C ALA A 36 10.10 -12.42 4.46
N VAL A 37 9.73 -11.15 4.55
CA VAL A 37 9.56 -10.30 3.35
C VAL A 37 10.86 -10.10 2.57
N ARG A 38 12.00 -10.36 3.19
CA ARG A 38 13.33 -10.27 2.56
C ARG A 38 13.72 -11.52 1.80
N ASP A 39 12.98 -12.62 1.95
CA ASP A 39 13.28 -13.86 1.26
C ASP A 39 13.08 -13.70 -0.25
N VAL A 40 13.98 -14.29 -1.02
CA VAL A 40 13.91 -14.25 -2.49
C VAL A 40 12.85 -15.25 -2.95
N PRO A 41 11.77 -14.79 -3.62
CA PRO A 41 10.74 -15.71 -4.12
C PRO A 41 11.21 -16.47 -5.35
N THR A 42 10.46 -17.52 -5.70
CA THR A 42 10.63 -18.19 -7.00
C THR A 42 10.30 -17.24 -8.14
N ASP A 43 10.70 -17.58 -9.38
CA ASP A 43 10.40 -16.74 -10.55
C ASP A 43 8.89 -16.55 -10.77
N ASP A 44 8.10 -17.61 -10.54
CA ASP A 44 6.64 -17.52 -10.63
C ASP A 44 6.05 -16.63 -9.55
N ASP A 45 6.54 -16.76 -8.32
CA ASP A 45 6.15 -15.89 -7.22
C ASP A 45 6.53 -14.42 -7.49
N ALA A 46 7.72 -14.18 -8.03
CA ALA A 46 8.17 -12.85 -8.38
C ALA A 46 7.25 -12.19 -9.41
N ARG A 47 6.82 -12.92 -10.43
CA ARG A 47 5.88 -12.41 -11.44
C ARG A 47 4.52 -12.08 -10.84
N TRP A 48 4.03 -12.93 -9.96
CA TRP A 48 2.77 -12.70 -9.27
C TRP A 48 2.88 -11.48 -8.33
N LEU A 49 3.99 -11.36 -7.61
CA LEU A 49 4.25 -10.18 -6.76
C LEU A 49 4.35 -8.90 -7.57
N ASP A 50 4.94 -8.93 -8.75
CA ASP A 50 4.99 -7.76 -9.63
C ASP A 50 3.58 -7.36 -10.09
N ALA A 51 2.72 -8.32 -10.41
CA ALA A 51 1.33 -8.04 -10.75
C ALA A 51 0.56 -7.44 -9.55
N LEU A 52 0.78 -7.96 -8.35
CA LEU A 52 0.19 -7.41 -7.13
C LEU A 52 0.70 -6.00 -6.85
N ALA A 53 2.00 -5.77 -7.00
CA ALA A 53 2.61 -4.45 -6.82
C ALA A 53 2.00 -3.40 -7.76
N GLU A 54 1.67 -3.78 -9.00
CA GLU A 54 0.99 -2.88 -9.96
C GLU A 54 -0.39 -2.42 -9.48
N THR A 55 -1.09 -3.21 -8.67
CA THR A 55 -2.38 -2.78 -8.10
C THR A 55 -2.19 -1.73 -7.00
N ILE A 56 -1.04 -1.73 -6.33
CA ILE A 56 -0.73 -0.86 -5.20
C ILE A 56 -0.03 0.40 -5.67
N SER A 57 0.97 0.26 -6.54
CA SER A 57 1.78 1.36 -7.08
C SER A 57 1.90 1.20 -8.59
N PRO A 58 0.90 1.66 -9.35
CA PRO A 58 0.90 1.54 -10.80
C PRO A 58 2.07 2.27 -11.45
N SER A 59 2.77 1.59 -12.36
CA SER A 59 3.91 2.15 -13.10
C SER A 59 3.53 2.75 -14.46
N LYS A 60 2.32 2.46 -14.93
CA LYS A 60 1.83 2.92 -16.22
C LYS A 60 0.87 4.09 -16.05
N GLU A 61 0.85 5.00 -17.02
CA GLU A 61 -0.14 6.06 -17.06
C GLU A 61 -1.55 5.46 -17.16
N PRO A 62 -2.51 5.94 -16.34
CA PRO A 62 -3.87 5.43 -16.41
C PRO A 62 -4.58 5.92 -17.67
N SER A 63 -5.46 5.07 -18.20
CA SER A 63 -6.45 5.51 -19.18
C SER A 63 -7.48 6.42 -18.49
N ALA A 64 -8.31 7.14 -19.27
CA ALA A 64 -9.35 8.01 -18.73
C ALA A 64 -10.28 7.26 -17.77
N ASP A 65 -10.57 5.98 -18.06
CA ASP A 65 -11.44 5.13 -17.23
C ASP A 65 -10.77 4.66 -15.93
N GLU A 66 -9.43 4.63 -15.91
CA GLU A 66 -8.65 4.16 -14.78
C GLU A 66 -8.23 5.26 -13.81
N ILE A 67 -8.35 6.53 -14.20
CA ILE A 67 -7.89 7.68 -13.40
C ILE A 67 -8.55 7.69 -12.01
N GLU A 68 -9.86 7.45 -11.94
CA GLU A 68 -10.60 7.45 -10.68
C GLU A 68 -10.10 6.36 -9.74
N SER A 69 -9.94 5.13 -10.25
CA SER A 69 -9.42 4.01 -9.49
C SER A 69 -8.00 4.26 -9.00
N MET A 70 -7.13 4.73 -9.88
CA MET A 70 -5.75 5.03 -9.54
C MET A 70 -5.67 6.14 -8.49
N SER A 71 -6.44 7.21 -8.65
CA SER A 71 -6.47 8.33 -7.70
C SER A 71 -6.92 7.88 -6.31
N ALA A 72 -7.93 7.00 -6.24
CA ALA A 72 -8.43 6.46 -4.98
C ALA A 72 -7.35 5.65 -4.24
N VAL A 73 -6.62 4.80 -4.97
CA VAL A 73 -5.55 3.97 -4.40
C VAL A 73 -4.34 4.83 -4.01
N MET A 74 -3.97 5.79 -4.85
CA MET A 74 -2.83 6.68 -4.61
C MET A 74 -3.07 7.66 -3.44
N ALA A 75 -4.30 7.82 -3.00
CA ALA A 75 -4.64 8.61 -1.81
C ALA A 75 -4.17 7.94 -0.51
N LEU A 76 -3.93 6.63 -0.52
CA LEU A 76 -3.39 5.91 0.64
C LEU A 76 -1.92 6.28 0.88
N GLN A 77 -1.60 6.57 2.13
CA GLN A 77 -0.24 6.89 2.56
C GLN A 77 0.47 5.64 3.08
N HIS A 78 1.76 5.75 3.38
CA HIS A 78 2.56 4.63 3.91
C HIS A 78 1.94 4.03 5.18
N ALA A 79 1.49 4.89 6.10
CA ALA A 79 0.83 4.42 7.33
C ALA A 79 -0.44 3.63 7.05
N ASP A 80 -1.23 4.05 6.06
CA ASP A 80 -2.46 3.36 5.66
C ASP A 80 -2.14 1.96 5.15
N TRP A 81 -1.14 1.83 4.27
CA TRP A 81 -0.70 0.54 3.76
C TRP A 81 -0.14 -0.37 4.85
N LEU A 82 0.66 0.18 5.77
CA LEU A 82 1.20 -0.58 6.89
C LEU A 82 0.09 -1.09 7.81
N GLY A 83 -0.86 -0.23 8.17
CA GLY A 83 -2.01 -0.61 8.98
C GLY A 83 -2.85 -1.68 8.31
N LEU A 84 -3.17 -1.50 7.03
CA LEU A 84 -3.95 -2.45 6.25
C LEU A 84 -3.28 -3.82 6.21
N VAL A 85 -2.03 -3.88 5.79
CA VAL A 85 -1.33 -5.15 5.54
C VAL A 85 -0.96 -5.84 6.85
N LEU A 86 -0.39 -5.13 7.81
CA LEU A 86 -0.03 -5.73 9.11
C LEU A 86 -1.26 -6.21 9.88
N GLY A 87 -2.36 -5.46 9.82
CA GLY A 87 -3.61 -5.85 10.44
C GLY A 87 -4.20 -7.11 9.84
N LEU A 88 -4.23 -7.20 8.50
CA LEU A 88 -4.72 -8.40 7.81
C LEU A 88 -3.85 -9.63 8.11
N VAL A 89 -2.54 -9.47 8.08
CA VAL A 89 -1.60 -10.57 8.36
C VAL A 89 -1.73 -11.04 9.81
N ASP A 90 -1.89 -10.12 10.74
CA ASP A 90 -2.04 -10.44 12.17
C ASP A 90 -3.33 -11.22 12.44
N ARG A 91 -4.43 -10.84 11.82
CA ARG A 91 -5.69 -11.57 11.91
C ARG A 91 -5.66 -12.89 11.11
N GLY A 92 -4.87 -12.94 10.06
CA GLY A 92 -4.65 -14.14 9.24
C GLY A 92 -5.70 -14.38 8.16
N PRO A 93 -5.54 -15.48 7.40
CA PRO A 93 -6.49 -15.86 6.35
C PRO A 93 -7.93 -15.98 6.87
N GLY A 94 -8.89 -15.58 6.07
CA GLY A 94 -10.30 -15.48 6.45
C GLY A 94 -10.71 -14.12 6.99
N SER A 95 -9.75 -13.21 7.18
CA SER A 95 -10.03 -11.84 7.64
C SER A 95 -10.82 -11.07 6.59
N ALA A 96 -11.81 -10.30 7.05
CA ALA A 96 -12.56 -9.40 6.18
C ALA A 96 -11.76 -8.14 5.89
N LEU A 97 -11.88 -7.64 4.66
CA LEU A 97 -11.32 -6.35 4.26
C LEU A 97 -12.32 -5.25 4.66
N ASP A 98 -12.15 -4.71 5.86
CA ASP A 98 -13.08 -3.74 6.47
C ASP A 98 -12.36 -2.41 6.70
N PRO A 99 -12.81 -1.29 6.08
CA PRO A 99 -12.19 0.02 6.24
C PRO A 99 -12.12 0.48 7.69
N ALA A 100 -13.14 0.20 8.50
CA ALA A 100 -13.16 0.59 9.92
C ALA A 100 -12.07 -0.12 10.71
N LEU A 101 -11.82 -1.41 10.43
CA LEU A 101 -10.73 -2.16 11.05
C LEU A 101 -9.37 -1.64 10.60
N VAL A 102 -9.23 -1.30 9.32
CA VAL A 102 -7.98 -0.71 8.78
C VAL A 102 -7.67 0.60 9.51
N GLN A 103 -8.66 1.46 9.71
CA GLN A 103 -8.48 2.72 10.42
C GLN A 103 -7.98 2.49 11.86
N VAL A 104 -8.54 1.53 12.56
CA VAL A 104 -8.09 1.15 13.91
C VAL A 104 -6.64 0.65 13.87
N ASP A 105 -6.31 -0.18 12.89
CA ASP A 105 -4.96 -0.72 12.73
C ASP A 105 -3.93 0.39 12.44
N VAL A 106 -4.30 1.38 11.63
CA VAL A 106 -3.45 2.56 11.35
C VAL A 106 -3.19 3.35 12.63
N GLU A 107 -4.22 3.59 13.43
CA GLU A 107 -4.10 4.32 14.70
C GLU A 107 -3.22 3.59 15.72
N ARG A 108 -3.12 2.27 15.63
CA ARG A 108 -2.32 1.43 16.55
C ARG A 108 -0.86 1.27 16.12
N LEU A 109 -0.46 1.80 14.98
CA LEU A 109 0.94 1.70 14.53
C LEU A 109 1.86 2.42 15.51
N GLU A 110 2.88 1.71 15.97
CA GLU A 110 3.93 2.27 16.83
C GLU A 110 4.99 2.96 15.97
N ASP A 111 5.54 4.06 16.48
CA ASP A 111 6.65 4.79 15.84
C ASP A 111 6.35 5.33 14.44
N VAL A 112 5.07 5.36 14.07
CA VAL A 112 4.61 5.96 12.82
C VAL A 112 3.73 7.15 13.20
N ASP A 113 3.98 8.29 12.55
CA ASP A 113 3.19 9.50 12.75
C ASP A 113 1.81 9.29 12.11
N GLY A 114 0.91 8.66 12.87
CA GLY A 114 -0.40 8.21 12.40
C GLY A 114 -1.57 8.97 13.03
N GLU A 115 -1.35 10.19 13.49
CA GLU A 115 -2.45 10.98 14.04
C GLU A 115 -3.43 11.34 12.91
N ILE A 116 -4.65 10.83 13.04
CA ILE A 116 -5.71 11.07 12.07
C ILE A 116 -6.49 12.31 12.50
N GLU A 117 -6.28 13.43 11.81
CA GLU A 117 -6.92 14.71 12.11
C GLU A 117 -8.42 14.70 11.81
N ASP A 118 -8.82 14.01 10.73
CA ASP A 118 -10.21 13.89 10.30
C ASP A 118 -10.58 12.40 10.12
N PRO A 119 -11.05 11.72 11.17
CA PRO A 119 -11.37 10.29 11.09
C PRO A 119 -12.45 9.95 10.06
N GLN A 120 -13.44 10.81 9.85
CA GLN A 120 -14.50 10.56 8.87
C GLN A 120 -13.97 10.66 7.43
N GLY A 121 -13.16 11.68 7.16
CA GLY A 121 -12.51 11.84 5.86
C GLY A 121 -11.53 10.73 5.57
N HIS A 122 -10.76 10.31 6.56
CA HIS A 122 -9.84 9.17 6.45
C HIS A 122 -10.58 7.87 6.14
N LEU A 123 -11.68 7.61 6.84
CA LEU A 123 -12.51 6.43 6.59
C LEU A 123 -13.05 6.42 5.15
N ALA A 124 -13.50 7.57 4.66
CA ALA A 124 -13.99 7.71 3.28
C ALA A 124 -12.89 7.39 2.25
N VAL A 125 -11.66 7.85 2.51
CA VAL A 125 -10.49 7.54 1.65
C VAL A 125 -10.24 6.04 1.63
N LEU A 126 -10.24 5.39 2.80
CA LEU A 126 -10.05 3.94 2.91
C LEU A 126 -11.15 3.16 2.18
N GLU A 127 -12.40 3.53 2.38
CA GLU A 127 -13.55 2.88 1.71
C GLU A 127 -13.41 2.94 0.19
N MET A 128 -13.09 4.11 -0.34
CA MET A 128 -12.95 4.31 -1.77
C MET A 128 -11.79 3.49 -2.35
N ALA A 129 -10.64 3.50 -1.67
CA ALA A 129 -9.47 2.73 -2.09
C ALA A 129 -9.76 1.22 -2.09
N LEU A 130 -10.39 0.71 -1.03
CA LEU A 130 -10.68 -0.71 -0.91
C LEU A 130 -11.72 -1.18 -1.94
N ILE A 131 -12.71 -0.36 -2.28
CA ILE A 131 -13.67 -0.67 -3.34
C ILE A 131 -12.95 -0.88 -4.68
N HIS A 132 -11.97 -0.02 -4.99
CA HIS A 132 -11.23 -0.12 -6.24
C HIS A 132 -10.17 -1.23 -6.25
N LEU A 133 -9.62 -1.59 -5.10
CA LEU A 133 -8.64 -2.68 -4.97
C LEU A 133 -9.27 -4.07 -5.04
N THR A 134 -10.48 -4.23 -4.52
CA THR A 134 -11.13 -5.53 -4.34
C THR A 134 -11.19 -6.37 -5.61
N PRO A 135 -11.65 -5.87 -6.79
CA PRO A 135 -11.74 -6.71 -7.98
C PRO A 135 -10.40 -7.28 -8.44
N GLY A 136 -9.36 -6.45 -8.50
CA GLY A 136 -8.01 -6.87 -8.88
C GLY A 136 -7.42 -7.87 -7.89
N TRP A 137 -7.66 -7.66 -6.61
CA TRP A 137 -7.17 -8.56 -5.57
C TRP A 137 -7.90 -9.90 -5.57
N GLN A 138 -9.18 -9.94 -5.92
CA GLN A 138 -9.91 -11.20 -6.14
C GLN A 138 -9.37 -11.94 -7.36
N ASP A 139 -9.10 -11.23 -8.46
CA ASP A 139 -8.52 -11.82 -9.68
C ASP A 139 -7.13 -12.42 -9.43
N LEU A 140 -6.32 -11.81 -8.57
CA LEU A 140 -4.99 -12.29 -8.22
C LEU A 140 -5.00 -13.36 -7.13
N GLY A 141 -6.15 -13.64 -6.52
CA GLY A 141 -6.24 -14.60 -5.43
C GLY A 141 -5.76 -14.09 -4.07
N VAL A 142 -5.64 -12.76 -3.92
CA VAL A 142 -5.37 -12.12 -2.62
C VAL A 142 -6.60 -12.20 -1.72
N LEU A 143 -7.77 -12.02 -2.31
CA LEU A 143 -9.07 -12.14 -1.66
C LEU A 143 -9.86 -13.28 -2.33
N ASP A 144 -10.72 -13.92 -1.56
CA ASP A 144 -11.67 -14.90 -2.09
C ASP A 144 -12.96 -14.23 -2.59
N GLU A 145 -13.94 -15.03 -2.99
CA GLU A 145 -15.23 -14.54 -3.50
C GLU A 145 -16.03 -13.74 -2.46
N ASP A 146 -15.79 -14.03 -1.17
CA ASP A 146 -16.42 -13.34 -0.05
C ASP A 146 -15.63 -12.11 0.43
N GLN A 147 -14.61 -11.69 -0.32
CA GLN A 147 -13.73 -10.56 -0.02
C GLN A 147 -12.92 -10.78 1.26
N ARG A 148 -12.56 -12.02 1.54
CA ARG A 148 -11.72 -12.39 2.70
C ARG A 148 -10.31 -12.72 2.26
N LEU A 149 -9.36 -12.42 3.12
CA LEU A 149 -7.95 -12.68 2.87
C LEU A 149 -7.71 -14.18 2.68
N THR A 150 -6.96 -14.52 1.62
CA THR A 150 -6.50 -15.88 1.35
C THR A 150 -5.11 -16.11 1.94
N ASP A 151 -4.67 -17.38 1.98
CA ASP A 151 -3.28 -17.71 2.34
C ASP A 151 -2.29 -17.00 1.41
N ARG A 152 -2.60 -16.97 0.12
CA ARG A 152 -1.76 -16.29 -0.89
C ARG A 152 -1.68 -14.80 -0.62
N GLY A 153 -2.80 -14.18 -0.25
CA GLY A 153 -2.85 -12.76 0.11
C GLY A 153 -2.04 -12.44 1.36
N ALA A 154 -2.16 -13.27 2.40
CA ALA A 154 -1.40 -13.10 3.63
C ALA A 154 0.11 -13.22 3.40
N TRP A 155 0.52 -14.10 2.51
CA TRP A 155 1.93 -14.26 2.11
C TRP A 155 2.39 -13.09 1.23
N GLY A 156 1.57 -12.69 0.27
CA GLY A 156 1.97 -11.79 -0.81
C GLY A 156 1.92 -10.30 -0.49
N LEU A 157 0.90 -9.84 0.25
CA LEU A 157 0.73 -8.40 0.52
C LEU A 157 1.95 -7.75 1.18
N PRO A 158 2.51 -8.30 2.28
CA PRO A 158 3.70 -7.71 2.88
C PRO A 158 4.91 -7.75 1.96
N ARG A 159 5.07 -8.80 1.18
CA ARG A 159 6.18 -8.92 0.23
C ARG A 159 6.07 -7.93 -0.93
N ALA A 160 4.87 -7.71 -1.44
CA ALA A 160 4.62 -6.72 -2.49
C ALA A 160 4.95 -5.30 -2.01
N LEU A 161 4.52 -4.92 -0.81
CA LEU A 161 4.85 -3.62 -0.22
C LEU A 161 6.37 -3.44 -0.05
N HIS A 162 7.03 -4.46 0.49
CA HIS A 162 8.48 -4.42 0.69
C HIS A 162 9.21 -4.23 -0.65
N ARG A 163 8.78 -4.90 -1.71
CA ARG A 163 9.37 -4.74 -3.06
C ARG A 163 9.18 -3.32 -3.58
N ILE A 164 7.99 -2.73 -3.40
CA ILE A 164 7.69 -1.37 -3.86
C ILE A 164 8.59 -0.34 -3.15
N TRP A 165 8.78 -0.52 -1.84
CA TRP A 165 9.52 0.44 -1.01
C TRP A 165 11.02 0.19 -0.93
N SER A 166 11.51 -0.94 -1.44
CA SER A 166 12.92 -1.30 -1.47
C SER A 166 13.55 -0.85 -2.79
N HIS A 167 14.17 0.30 -2.78
CA HIS A 167 14.85 0.88 -3.94
C HIS A 167 16.33 0.51 -3.98
#